data_841019790cce61a201f68f99fdbb9b3b
#
_entry.id   841019790cce61a201f68f99fdbb9b3b
#
_cell.length_a   1.000
_cell.length_b   1.000
_cell.length_c   1.000
_cell.angle_alpha   90.00
_cell.angle_beta   90.00
_cell.angle_gamma   90.00
#
_symmetry.space_group_name_H-M   'P 1'
#
loop_
_entity.id
_entity.type
_entity.pdbx_description
1 polymer ?
#
loop_
_entity_poly.entity_id
_entity_poly.type
_entity_poly.pdbx_seq_one_letter_code
_entity_poly.pdbx_strand_id
1 'polypeptide(L)'
;VAAELDLITEIIEREGAVAAQQIARSLGMSMSIVAQDTQFLERRRIYDLTGLVVRRELLALPEILTVDLPDNRKVNARIKSGEEFFDLQFSRRRVSASNPHQLIVYLLVFGAFFTIIAFFYLRNQLRPITRLADAAEAFGHGKNVQYDPSGALEVRAAGQAFLDMRERIQRHLKQRTMILSGVSHDLRTPITRLKLGLSFLPKEQREPLEKDVEDMNLLLNEFLDFAKFENETDVPVESTNPSLLIEDLIENFSRTDVKIETLGEIPDISFKLKPFAIKRALENLINNAIRYGDQILIEKKIENNCLIFSVHDNGPGIDESQYDEVMQPFTRLDLSRNQNKGSGVGLGLPIAKEIAEGHGGILKLSRSLLLNGLCASLIIPFND
;
A
#
# COMPACT_ATOMS: atom_id res chain seq x y z
N VAL A 1 -0.44 -61.28 -23.27
CA VAL A 1 -0.67 -62.33 -22.25
C VAL A 1 -1.99 -63.01 -22.50
N ALA A 2 -3.13 -62.31 -22.72
CA ALA A 2 -4.40 -63.01 -23.04
C ALA A 2 -4.27 -63.98 -24.23
N ALA A 3 -3.86 -63.50 -25.39
CA ALA A 3 -3.67 -64.32 -26.56
C ALA A 3 -2.65 -65.50 -26.38
N GLU A 4 -1.68 -65.31 -25.47
CA GLU A 4 -0.72 -66.37 -25.14
C GLU A 4 -1.34 -67.41 -24.20
N LEU A 5 -2.24 -66.98 -23.30
CA LEU A 5 -3.00 -67.95 -22.48
C LEU A 5 -4.00 -68.73 -23.28
N ASP A 6 -4.74 -68.10 -24.20
CA ASP A 6 -5.66 -68.73 -25.10
C ASP A 6 -4.91 -69.85 -25.94
N LEU A 7 -3.73 -69.46 -26.47
CA LEU A 7 -2.89 -70.41 -27.21
C LEU A 7 -2.45 -71.60 -26.34
N ILE A 8 -2.02 -71.35 -25.11
CA ILE A 8 -1.61 -72.43 -24.19
C ILE A 8 -2.80 -73.35 -23.88
N THR A 9 -3.99 -72.80 -23.64
CA THR A 9 -5.19 -73.55 -23.35
C THR A 9 -5.61 -74.40 -24.56
N GLU A 10 -5.58 -73.84 -25.78
CA GLU A 10 -5.87 -74.54 -26.99
C GLU A 10 -4.89 -75.70 -27.21
N ILE A 11 -3.60 -75.55 -26.95
CA ILE A 11 -2.60 -76.56 -27.06
C ILE A 11 -2.78 -77.64 -25.98
N ILE A 12 -3.17 -77.30 -24.77
CA ILE A 12 -3.50 -78.29 -23.73
C ILE A 12 -4.61 -79.23 -24.25
N GLU A 13 -5.63 -78.71 -24.90
CA GLU A 13 -6.79 -79.46 -25.37
C GLU A 13 -6.46 -80.32 -26.60
N ARG A 14 -5.58 -79.86 -27.52
CA ARG A 14 -5.27 -80.55 -28.78
C ARG A 14 -4.09 -81.52 -28.70
N GLU A 15 -3.04 -81.12 -28.01
CA GLU A 15 -1.76 -81.81 -28.02
C GLU A 15 -1.31 -82.30 -26.63
N GLY A 16 -2.03 -81.94 -25.61
CA GLY A 16 -1.78 -82.35 -24.23
C GLY A 16 -0.81 -81.44 -23.43
N ALA A 17 -0.73 -81.73 -22.16
CA ALA A 17 -0.01 -80.88 -21.19
C ALA A 17 1.52 -80.76 -21.43
N VAL A 18 2.15 -81.77 -21.97
CA VAL A 18 3.61 -81.74 -22.21
C VAL A 18 3.99 -80.82 -23.36
N ALA A 19 3.21 -80.81 -24.47
CA ALA A 19 3.41 -79.88 -25.56
C ALA A 19 3.17 -78.42 -25.11
N ALA A 20 2.09 -78.20 -24.37
CA ALA A 20 1.78 -76.90 -23.80
C ALA A 20 2.89 -76.35 -22.84
N GLN A 21 3.51 -77.27 -22.06
CA GLN A 21 4.62 -76.84 -21.15
C GLN A 21 5.86 -76.42 -21.95
N GLN A 22 6.15 -77.04 -23.10
CA GLN A 22 7.27 -76.60 -23.95
C GLN A 22 7.01 -75.24 -24.58
N ILE A 23 5.78 -74.99 -25.03
CA ILE A 23 5.38 -73.69 -25.59
C ILE A 23 5.34 -72.64 -24.53
N ALA A 24 4.78 -72.87 -23.34
CA ALA A 24 4.81 -71.94 -22.20
C ALA A 24 6.25 -71.51 -21.86
N ARG A 25 7.20 -72.46 -21.87
CA ARG A 25 8.63 -72.16 -21.68
C ARG A 25 9.21 -71.26 -22.79
N SER A 26 8.86 -71.50 -24.03
CA SER A 26 9.33 -70.67 -25.15
C SER A 26 8.77 -69.24 -25.06
N LEU A 27 7.59 -69.13 -24.53
CA LEU A 27 6.96 -67.84 -24.21
C LEU A 27 7.47 -67.19 -22.91
N GLY A 28 8.46 -67.80 -22.23
CA GLY A 28 9.01 -67.25 -20.97
C GLY A 28 8.07 -67.38 -19.76
N MET A 29 7.18 -68.37 -19.81
CA MET A 29 6.29 -68.77 -18.72
C MET A 29 6.71 -70.14 -18.19
N SER A 30 6.58 -70.39 -16.90
CA SER A 30 6.69 -71.73 -16.34
C SER A 30 5.31 -72.31 -16.02
N MET A 31 5.04 -73.51 -16.48
CA MET A 31 3.78 -74.23 -16.29
C MET A 31 4.01 -75.47 -15.49
N SER A 32 3.15 -75.75 -14.51
CA SER A 32 3.14 -77.00 -13.73
C SER A 32 1.74 -77.54 -13.60
N ILE A 33 1.61 -78.88 -13.70
CA ILE A 33 0.34 -79.60 -13.49
C ILE A 33 0.13 -79.71 -11.97
N VAL A 34 -1.06 -79.42 -11.51
CA VAL A 34 -1.38 -79.40 -10.09
C VAL A 34 -2.65 -80.24 -9.81
N ALA A 35 -2.66 -81.00 -8.74
CA ALA A 35 -3.84 -81.78 -8.33
C ALA A 35 -4.94 -80.79 -7.80
N GLN A 36 -6.20 -81.19 -8.01
CA GLN A 36 -7.39 -80.40 -7.67
C GLN A 36 -7.40 -79.88 -6.21
N ASP A 37 -6.85 -80.67 -5.27
CA ASP A 37 -6.82 -80.35 -3.83
C ASP A 37 -5.65 -79.42 -3.39
N THR A 38 -4.80 -79.01 -4.37
CA THR A 38 -3.66 -78.14 -3.96
C THR A 38 -4.13 -76.76 -3.65
N GLN A 39 -3.91 -76.31 -2.40
CA GLN A 39 -4.23 -74.99 -1.99
C GLN A 39 -3.47 -73.94 -2.82
N PHE A 40 -4.20 -73.03 -3.47
CA PHE A 40 -3.63 -71.87 -4.14
C PHE A 40 -3.69 -70.67 -3.22
N LEU A 41 -2.54 -70.12 -2.85
CA LEU A 41 -2.44 -68.96 -1.95
C LEU A 41 -2.64 -67.67 -2.75
N GLU A 42 -3.74 -66.98 -2.53
CA GLU A 42 -4.01 -65.68 -3.12
C GLU A 42 -3.38 -64.57 -2.26
N ARG A 43 -2.15 -64.22 -2.52
CA ARG A 43 -1.44 -63.19 -1.77
C ARG A 43 -1.36 -61.91 -2.59
N ARG A 44 -1.48 -60.77 -1.89
CA ARG A 44 -1.24 -59.43 -2.42
C ARG A 44 -0.77 -58.51 -1.31
N ARG A 45 0.25 -57.71 -1.55
CA ARG A 45 0.69 -56.68 -0.59
C ARG A 45 -0.31 -55.56 -0.54
N ILE A 46 -0.65 -55.02 0.68
CA ILE A 46 -1.67 -54.00 0.91
C ILE A 46 -1.39 -52.70 0.14
N TYR A 47 -0.11 -52.32 -0.03
CA TYR A 47 0.32 -51.14 -0.76
C TYR A 47 0.53 -51.34 -2.25
N ASP A 48 0.19 -52.51 -2.78
CA ASP A 48 0.30 -52.82 -4.22
C ASP A 48 -0.98 -52.40 -4.97
N LEU A 49 -1.05 -51.06 -5.29
CA LEU A 49 -2.17 -50.50 -6.04
C LEU A 49 -2.25 -51.04 -7.47
N THR A 50 -1.09 -51.28 -8.10
CA THR A 50 -1.04 -51.82 -9.48
C THR A 50 -1.46 -53.28 -9.50
N GLY A 51 -1.23 -54.04 -8.42
CA GLY A 51 -1.69 -55.40 -8.27
C GLY A 51 -3.20 -55.54 -8.27
N LEU A 52 -3.95 -54.53 -7.83
CA LEU A 52 -5.41 -54.54 -7.95
C LEU A 52 -5.87 -54.56 -9.41
N VAL A 53 -5.26 -53.70 -10.22
CA VAL A 53 -5.59 -53.59 -11.64
C VAL A 53 -5.19 -54.87 -12.38
N VAL A 54 -3.95 -55.33 -12.16
CA VAL A 54 -3.45 -56.58 -12.76
C VAL A 54 -4.34 -57.77 -12.38
N ARG A 55 -4.71 -57.92 -11.12
CA ARG A 55 -5.59 -59.02 -10.67
C ARG A 55 -6.96 -58.92 -11.32
N ARG A 56 -7.55 -57.75 -11.41
CA ARG A 56 -8.88 -57.53 -12.02
C ARG A 56 -8.86 -57.89 -13.52
N GLU A 57 -7.86 -57.40 -14.23
CA GLU A 57 -7.74 -57.65 -15.65
C GLU A 57 -7.46 -59.15 -15.97
N LEU A 58 -6.62 -59.81 -15.17
CA LEU A 58 -6.36 -61.23 -15.35
C LEU A 58 -7.57 -62.11 -15.00
N LEU A 59 -8.29 -61.83 -13.91
CA LEU A 59 -9.51 -62.54 -13.53
C LEU A 59 -10.70 -62.29 -14.49
N ALA A 60 -10.62 -61.27 -15.35
CA ALA A 60 -11.59 -61.05 -16.42
C ALA A 60 -11.40 -62.02 -17.60
N LEU A 61 -10.28 -62.76 -17.67
CA LEU A 61 -10.04 -63.76 -18.67
C LEU A 61 -10.71 -65.07 -18.24
N PRO A 62 -11.51 -65.71 -19.11
CA PRO A 62 -12.31 -66.91 -18.78
C PRO A 62 -11.49 -68.12 -18.35
N GLU A 63 -10.25 -68.25 -18.82
CA GLU A 63 -9.35 -69.36 -18.55
C GLU A 63 -8.73 -69.32 -17.16
N ILE A 64 -8.69 -68.10 -16.52
CA ILE A 64 -8.03 -67.92 -15.25
C ILE A 64 -9.02 -68.01 -14.08
N LEU A 65 -8.76 -68.95 -13.19
CA LEU A 65 -9.57 -69.15 -11.96
C LEU A 65 -9.11 -68.26 -10.82
N THR A 66 -7.81 -68.23 -10.56
CA THR A 66 -7.24 -67.51 -9.43
C THR A 66 -5.89 -66.92 -9.78
N VAL A 67 -5.54 -65.78 -9.12
CA VAL A 67 -4.29 -65.02 -9.33
C VAL A 67 -3.62 -64.76 -8.00
N ASP A 68 -2.37 -65.16 -7.85
CA ASP A 68 -1.49 -64.85 -6.71
C ASP A 68 -0.39 -63.88 -7.16
N LEU A 69 -0.22 -62.83 -6.41
CA LEU A 69 0.77 -61.79 -6.63
C LEU A 69 1.74 -61.71 -5.43
N PRO A 70 2.66 -62.69 -5.32
CA PRO A 70 3.52 -62.81 -4.13
C PRO A 70 4.49 -61.64 -4.03
N ASP A 71 4.91 -61.06 -5.13
CA ASP A 71 5.83 -59.93 -5.22
C ASP A 71 5.56 -59.03 -6.43
N ASN A 72 6.37 -57.97 -6.59
CA ASN A 72 6.25 -57.03 -7.72
C ASN A 72 6.88 -57.56 -9.01
N ARG A 73 7.38 -58.81 -9.05
CA ARG A 73 8.12 -59.35 -10.21
C ARG A 73 7.38 -60.51 -10.85
N LYS A 74 6.65 -61.30 -10.10
CA LYS A 74 6.02 -62.54 -10.53
C LYS A 74 4.52 -62.50 -10.39
N VAL A 75 3.84 -63.16 -11.32
CA VAL A 75 2.42 -63.45 -11.31
C VAL A 75 2.27 -64.96 -11.37
N ASN A 76 1.53 -65.55 -10.47
CA ASN A 76 1.09 -66.93 -10.51
C ASN A 76 -0.40 -66.92 -10.84
N ALA A 77 -0.79 -67.55 -11.93
CA ALA A 77 -2.17 -67.70 -12.36
C ALA A 77 -2.54 -69.19 -12.46
N ARG A 78 -3.67 -69.60 -11.91
CA ARG A 78 -4.21 -70.92 -12.08
C ARG A 78 -5.23 -70.92 -13.21
N ILE A 79 -5.02 -71.78 -14.20
CA ILE A 79 -5.95 -72.01 -15.30
C ILE A 79 -6.57 -73.37 -15.16
N LYS A 80 -7.78 -73.55 -15.74
CA LYS A 80 -8.46 -74.84 -15.87
C LYS A 80 -8.64 -75.16 -17.34
N SER A 81 -8.25 -76.35 -17.72
CA SER A 81 -8.55 -76.90 -19.05
C SER A 81 -9.02 -78.34 -18.89
N GLY A 82 -10.28 -78.59 -19.25
CA GLY A 82 -10.94 -79.89 -18.98
C GLY A 82 -11.10 -80.12 -17.46
N GLU A 83 -10.60 -81.30 -17.00
CA GLU A 83 -10.61 -81.70 -15.57
C GLU A 83 -9.28 -81.37 -14.85
N GLU A 84 -8.29 -80.88 -15.55
CA GLU A 84 -6.94 -80.64 -15.03
C GLU A 84 -6.72 -79.16 -14.69
N PHE A 85 -5.87 -78.89 -13.66
CA PHE A 85 -5.48 -77.61 -13.21
C PHE A 85 -3.99 -77.39 -13.50
N PHE A 86 -3.67 -76.16 -13.97
CA PHE A 86 -2.31 -75.77 -14.32
C PHE A 86 -1.96 -74.42 -13.61
N ASP A 87 -0.83 -74.37 -12.92
CA ASP A 87 -0.27 -73.14 -12.35
C ASP A 87 0.76 -72.62 -13.36
N LEU A 88 0.47 -71.41 -13.85
CA LEU A 88 1.32 -70.61 -14.74
C LEU A 88 2.02 -69.50 -13.94
N GLN A 89 3.35 -69.46 -14.09
CA GLN A 89 4.13 -68.35 -13.51
C GLN A 89 4.81 -67.57 -14.64
N PHE A 90 4.61 -66.23 -14.60
CA PHE A 90 5.24 -65.33 -15.57
C PHE A 90 5.62 -63.98 -14.91
N SER A 91 6.42 -63.19 -15.65
CA SER A 91 6.88 -61.92 -15.17
C SER A 91 5.75 -60.86 -15.15
N ARG A 92 5.57 -60.18 -14.03
CA ARG A 92 4.59 -59.12 -13.87
C ARG A 92 4.79 -57.95 -14.85
N ARG A 93 6.02 -57.72 -15.34
CA ARG A 93 6.31 -56.70 -16.36
C ARG A 93 5.51 -56.87 -17.66
N ARG A 94 4.97 -58.08 -17.92
CA ARG A 94 4.18 -58.34 -19.12
C ARG A 94 2.72 -57.86 -19.01
N VAL A 95 2.23 -57.69 -17.81
CA VAL A 95 0.82 -57.32 -17.51
C VAL A 95 0.70 -56.00 -16.76
N SER A 96 1.80 -55.33 -16.44
CA SER A 96 1.81 -54.05 -15.71
C SER A 96 2.80 -53.10 -16.35
N ALA A 97 2.44 -51.84 -16.43
CA ALA A 97 3.39 -50.77 -16.79
C ALA A 97 4.57 -50.78 -15.80
N SER A 98 5.78 -50.69 -16.34
CA SER A 98 7.01 -50.96 -15.55
C SER A 98 7.26 -49.98 -14.40
N ASN A 99 6.75 -48.76 -14.45
CA ASN A 99 7.00 -47.75 -13.42
C ASN A 99 5.84 -46.76 -13.28
N PRO A 100 4.69 -47.11 -12.69
CA PRO A 100 3.56 -46.21 -12.53
C PRO A 100 3.88 -44.98 -11.61
N HIS A 101 4.91 -45.10 -10.75
CA HIS A 101 5.32 -44.03 -9.86
C HIS A 101 6.10 -42.93 -10.60
N GLN A 102 6.75 -43.21 -11.71
CA GLN A 102 7.50 -42.21 -12.47
C GLN A 102 6.61 -41.10 -12.99
N LEU A 103 5.39 -41.38 -13.41
CA LEU A 103 4.45 -40.38 -13.87
C LEU A 103 4.06 -39.42 -12.78
N ILE A 104 3.81 -39.93 -11.56
CA ILE A 104 3.50 -39.10 -10.38
C ILE A 104 4.69 -38.24 -9.99
N VAL A 105 5.89 -38.82 -9.97
CA VAL A 105 7.12 -38.08 -9.65
C VAL A 105 7.37 -36.98 -10.68
N TYR A 106 7.22 -37.25 -11.97
CA TYR A 106 7.36 -36.24 -13.01
C TYR A 106 6.30 -35.12 -12.85
N LEU A 107 5.05 -35.47 -12.58
CA LEU A 107 3.98 -34.52 -12.37
C LEU A 107 4.30 -33.59 -11.20
N LEU A 108 4.81 -34.11 -10.09
CA LEU A 108 5.18 -33.30 -8.90
C LEU A 108 6.40 -32.42 -9.19
N VAL A 109 7.46 -32.99 -9.81
CA VAL A 109 8.68 -32.25 -10.12
C VAL A 109 8.41 -31.11 -11.11
N PHE A 110 7.74 -31.42 -12.23
CA PHE A 110 7.42 -30.42 -13.24
C PHE A 110 6.37 -29.42 -12.72
N GLY A 111 5.39 -29.85 -11.91
CA GLY A 111 4.43 -28.98 -11.26
C GLY A 111 5.10 -27.98 -10.35
N ALA A 112 6.00 -28.42 -9.47
CA ALA A 112 6.80 -27.56 -8.61
C ALA A 112 7.68 -26.58 -9.42
N PHE A 113 8.35 -27.09 -10.46
CA PHE A 113 9.21 -26.29 -11.33
C PHE A 113 8.43 -25.16 -12.03
N PHE A 114 7.31 -25.49 -12.67
CA PHE A 114 6.47 -24.47 -13.33
C PHE A 114 5.83 -23.50 -12.34
N THR A 115 5.47 -23.95 -11.14
CA THR A 115 4.95 -23.07 -10.09
C THR A 115 5.99 -22.05 -9.66
N ILE A 116 7.24 -22.45 -9.50
CA ILE A 116 8.35 -21.55 -9.16
C ILE A 116 8.57 -20.53 -10.28
N ILE A 117 8.59 -20.96 -11.54
CA ILE A 117 8.73 -20.05 -12.68
C ILE A 117 7.57 -19.06 -12.73
N ALA A 118 6.33 -19.53 -12.59
CA ALA A 118 5.14 -18.70 -12.60
C ALA A 118 5.17 -17.67 -11.46
N PHE A 119 5.61 -18.07 -10.25
CA PHE A 119 5.77 -17.18 -9.11
C PHE A 119 6.75 -16.03 -9.40
N PHE A 120 7.95 -16.34 -9.92
CA PHE A 120 8.93 -15.32 -10.26
C PHE A 120 8.47 -14.41 -11.41
N TYR A 121 7.81 -15.00 -12.41
CA TYR A 121 7.25 -14.24 -13.52
C TYR A 121 6.17 -13.25 -13.03
N LEU A 122 5.18 -13.71 -12.28
CA LEU A 122 4.13 -12.85 -11.72
C LEU A 122 4.68 -11.76 -10.80
N ARG A 123 5.61 -12.12 -9.91
CA ARG A 123 6.27 -11.15 -9.04
C ARG A 123 6.97 -10.04 -9.84
N ASN A 124 7.63 -10.40 -10.94
CA ASN A 124 8.31 -9.43 -11.79
C ASN A 124 7.32 -8.53 -12.56
N GLN A 125 6.14 -9.04 -12.91
CA GLN A 125 5.08 -8.28 -13.57
C GLN A 125 4.31 -7.36 -12.62
N LEU A 126 4.10 -7.76 -11.37
CA LEU A 126 3.33 -6.98 -10.39
C LEU A 126 4.13 -5.83 -9.77
N ARG A 127 5.43 -5.99 -9.58
CA ARG A 127 6.30 -4.96 -8.99
C ARG A 127 6.22 -3.58 -9.66
N PRO A 128 6.25 -3.46 -11.00
CA PRO A 128 6.11 -2.16 -11.64
C PRO A 128 4.75 -1.50 -11.42
N ILE A 129 3.68 -2.30 -11.29
CA ILE A 129 2.32 -1.80 -11.04
C ILE A 129 2.22 -1.23 -9.62
N THR A 130 2.76 -1.96 -8.62
CA THR A 130 2.79 -1.44 -7.23
C THR A 130 3.61 -0.17 -7.13
N ARG A 131 4.77 -0.10 -7.78
CA ARG A 131 5.60 1.13 -7.82
C ARG A 131 4.87 2.31 -8.46
N LEU A 132 4.07 2.08 -9.51
CA LEU A 132 3.25 3.12 -10.12
C LEU A 132 2.17 3.59 -9.14
N ALA A 133 1.50 2.66 -8.45
CA ALA A 133 0.49 2.99 -7.45
C ALA A 133 1.09 3.78 -6.28
N ASP A 134 2.23 3.34 -5.75
CA ASP A 134 2.95 4.02 -4.66
C ASP A 134 3.38 5.44 -5.07
N ALA A 135 3.86 5.61 -6.32
CA ALA A 135 4.23 6.92 -6.85
C ALA A 135 3.02 7.84 -7.04
N ALA A 136 1.89 7.29 -7.49
CA ALA A 136 0.65 8.05 -7.66
C ALA A 136 0.07 8.48 -6.30
N GLU A 137 0.08 7.59 -5.31
CA GLU A 137 -0.34 7.88 -3.94
C GLU A 137 0.56 8.96 -3.29
N ALA A 138 1.89 8.79 -3.41
CA ALA A 138 2.84 9.78 -2.91
C ALA A 138 2.63 11.17 -3.55
N PHE A 139 2.36 11.22 -4.86
CA PHE A 139 2.04 12.46 -5.56
C PHE A 139 0.72 13.07 -5.08
N GLY A 140 -0.32 12.24 -4.83
CA GLY A 140 -1.59 12.70 -4.24
C GLY A 140 -1.41 13.33 -2.86
N HIS A 141 -0.42 12.88 -2.08
CA HIS A 141 -0.04 13.46 -0.79
C HIS A 141 1.00 14.60 -0.90
N GLY A 142 1.21 15.17 -2.09
CA GLY A 142 2.14 16.28 -2.31
C GLY A 142 3.62 15.89 -2.26
N LYS A 143 3.97 14.59 -2.23
CA LYS A 143 5.36 14.11 -2.21
C LYS A 143 5.87 13.88 -3.63
N ASN A 144 7.01 14.46 -3.97
CA ASN A 144 7.64 14.25 -5.28
C ASN A 144 8.63 13.08 -5.21
N VAL A 145 8.15 11.88 -5.53
CA VAL A 145 8.98 10.67 -5.57
C VAL A 145 9.49 10.43 -6.99
N GLN A 146 10.77 10.10 -7.10
CA GLN A 146 11.34 9.70 -8.39
C GLN A 146 10.73 8.37 -8.82
N TYR A 147 10.17 8.34 -10.03
CA TYR A 147 9.55 7.16 -10.63
C TYR A 147 10.03 6.98 -12.06
N ASP A 148 10.55 5.77 -12.36
CA ASP A 148 10.96 5.37 -13.70
C ASP A 148 10.03 4.28 -14.23
N PRO A 149 9.34 4.50 -15.38
CA PRO A 149 8.45 3.53 -15.99
C PRO A 149 9.17 2.23 -16.35
N SER A 150 8.71 1.10 -15.82
CA SER A 150 9.32 -0.22 -16.01
C SER A 150 8.26 -1.31 -16.16
N GLY A 151 8.67 -2.52 -16.58
CA GLY A 151 7.78 -3.66 -16.77
C GLY A 151 7.30 -3.85 -18.20
N ALA A 152 6.11 -4.44 -18.38
CA ALA A 152 5.48 -4.67 -19.67
C ALA A 152 5.19 -3.37 -20.42
N LEU A 153 4.98 -3.45 -21.73
CA LEU A 153 4.75 -2.29 -22.59
C LEU A 153 3.59 -1.43 -22.11
N GLU A 154 2.49 -2.06 -21.73
CA GLU A 154 1.27 -1.41 -21.26
C GLU A 154 1.50 -0.70 -19.91
N VAL A 155 2.25 -1.32 -19.00
CA VAL A 155 2.59 -0.73 -17.70
C VAL A 155 3.53 0.45 -17.87
N ARG A 156 4.50 0.37 -18.78
CA ARG A 156 5.37 1.50 -19.11
C ARG A 156 4.60 2.64 -19.73
N ALA A 157 3.65 2.35 -20.64
CA ALA A 157 2.79 3.36 -21.25
C ALA A 157 1.93 4.07 -20.19
N ALA A 158 1.33 3.31 -19.25
CA ALA A 158 0.59 3.89 -18.14
C ALA A 158 1.49 4.73 -17.22
N GLY A 159 2.71 4.26 -16.94
CA GLY A 159 3.71 5.00 -16.16
C GLY A 159 4.13 6.31 -16.83
N GLN A 160 4.32 6.32 -18.15
CA GLN A 160 4.62 7.53 -18.90
C GLN A 160 3.45 8.51 -18.88
N ALA A 161 2.22 8.04 -19.11
CA ALA A 161 1.02 8.87 -19.03
C ALA A 161 0.84 9.51 -17.63
N PHE A 162 1.19 8.77 -16.57
CA PHE A 162 1.22 9.32 -15.21
C PHE A 162 2.26 10.44 -15.08
N LEU A 163 3.48 10.26 -15.59
CA LEU A 163 4.52 11.29 -15.55
C LEU A 163 4.10 12.56 -16.32
N ASP A 164 3.51 12.39 -17.49
CA ASP A 164 3.02 13.51 -18.32
C ASP A 164 1.89 14.26 -17.60
N MET A 165 0.96 13.54 -16.97
CA MET A 165 -0.10 14.13 -16.16
C MET A 165 0.49 14.90 -14.97
N ARG A 166 1.45 14.30 -14.23
CA ARG A 166 2.14 14.92 -13.08
C ARG A 166 2.81 16.23 -13.51
N GLU A 167 3.58 16.20 -14.59
CA GLU A 167 4.26 17.39 -15.11
C GLU A 167 3.27 18.48 -15.53
N ARG A 168 2.14 18.08 -16.13
CA ARG A 168 1.09 19.02 -16.53
C ARG A 168 0.47 19.69 -15.31
N ILE A 169 0.15 18.93 -14.27
CA ILE A 169 -0.40 19.48 -13.02
C ILE A 169 0.60 20.45 -12.38
N GLN A 170 1.87 20.06 -12.26
CA GLN A 170 2.91 20.91 -11.70
C GLN A 170 3.11 22.21 -12.51
N ARG A 171 3.06 22.13 -13.85
CA ARG A 171 3.10 23.33 -14.70
C ARG A 171 1.89 24.25 -14.47
N HIS A 172 0.70 23.70 -14.37
CA HIS A 172 -0.50 24.49 -14.07
C HIS A 172 -0.41 25.19 -12.71
N LEU A 173 0.05 24.50 -11.66
CA LEU A 173 0.25 25.09 -10.33
C LEU A 173 1.28 26.24 -10.38
N LYS A 174 2.44 26.02 -11.00
CA LYS A 174 3.45 27.07 -11.18
C LYS A 174 2.94 28.28 -11.97
N GLN A 175 2.18 28.04 -13.04
CA GLN A 175 1.58 29.11 -13.84
C GLN A 175 0.57 29.91 -13.02
N ARG A 176 -0.29 29.24 -12.22
CA ARG A 176 -1.23 29.90 -11.31
C ARG A 176 -0.52 30.82 -10.33
N THR A 177 0.56 30.35 -9.68
CA THR A 177 1.35 31.15 -8.75
C THR A 177 2.03 32.36 -9.45
N MET A 178 2.55 32.14 -10.66
CA MET A 178 3.17 33.23 -11.43
C MET A 178 2.15 34.33 -11.78
N ILE A 179 0.95 33.93 -12.23
CA ILE A 179 -0.13 34.89 -12.53
C ILE A 179 -0.50 35.67 -11.27
N LEU A 180 -0.71 34.99 -10.14
CA LEU A 180 -1.06 35.65 -8.89
C LEU A 180 0.03 36.61 -8.40
N SER A 181 1.31 36.23 -8.55
CA SER A 181 2.45 37.09 -8.23
C SER A 181 2.50 38.33 -9.13
N GLY A 182 2.24 38.16 -10.42
CA GLY A 182 2.17 39.26 -11.39
C GLY A 182 1.03 40.23 -11.09
N VAL A 183 -0.17 39.71 -10.86
CA VAL A 183 -1.34 40.52 -10.51
C VAL A 183 -1.09 41.33 -9.22
N SER A 184 -0.44 40.74 -8.25
CA SER A 184 -0.11 41.49 -7.03
C SER A 184 0.90 42.61 -7.24
N HIS A 185 1.95 42.35 -8.03
CA HIS A 185 2.88 43.42 -8.37
C HIS A 185 2.14 44.57 -9.07
N ASP A 186 1.24 44.27 -9.98
CA ASP A 186 0.49 45.26 -10.73
C ASP A 186 -0.56 45.99 -9.87
N LEU A 187 -1.11 45.34 -8.81
CA LEU A 187 -2.00 45.97 -7.85
C LEU A 187 -1.25 46.84 -6.81
N ARG A 188 -0.02 46.50 -6.45
CA ARG A 188 0.80 47.30 -5.52
C ARG A 188 1.08 48.67 -6.05
N THR A 189 1.27 48.83 -7.35
CA THR A 189 1.53 50.15 -7.97
C THR A 189 0.38 51.13 -7.81
N PRO A 190 -0.89 50.83 -8.15
CA PRO A 190 -2.01 51.74 -7.92
C PRO A 190 -2.28 52.01 -6.42
N ILE A 191 -2.11 51.00 -5.55
CA ILE A 191 -2.24 51.17 -4.10
C ILE A 191 -1.22 52.18 -3.58
N THR A 192 0.04 52.09 -4.01
CA THR A 192 1.09 53.05 -3.66
C THR A 192 0.75 54.45 -4.19
N ARG A 193 0.20 54.60 -5.39
CA ARG A 193 -0.27 55.87 -5.93
C ARG A 193 -1.43 56.46 -5.12
N LEU A 194 -2.38 55.60 -4.70
CA LEU A 194 -3.46 56.04 -3.80
C LEU A 194 -2.89 56.59 -2.48
N LYS A 195 -1.95 55.85 -1.85
CA LYS A 195 -1.29 56.30 -0.60
C LYS A 195 -0.59 57.66 -0.79
N LEU A 196 0.09 57.87 -1.91
CA LEU A 196 0.70 59.16 -2.26
C LEU A 196 -0.36 60.23 -2.49
N GLY A 197 -1.47 59.92 -3.16
CA GLY A 197 -2.58 60.86 -3.37
C GLY A 197 -3.24 61.29 -2.08
N LEU A 198 -3.39 60.40 -1.12
CA LEU A 198 -3.95 60.67 0.21
C LEU A 198 -3.09 61.64 1.01
N SER A 199 -1.78 61.72 0.80
CA SER A 199 -0.87 62.63 1.47
C SER A 199 -1.18 64.12 1.25
N PHE A 200 -1.94 64.42 0.19
CA PHE A 200 -2.37 65.80 -0.13
C PHE A 200 -3.69 66.19 0.59
N LEU A 201 -4.35 65.28 1.26
CA LEU A 201 -5.61 65.53 1.97
C LEU A 201 -5.37 66.06 3.39
N PRO A 202 -6.30 66.86 3.95
CA PRO A 202 -6.30 67.20 5.35
C PRO A 202 -6.34 65.95 6.25
N LYS A 203 -5.69 66.01 7.41
CA LYS A 203 -5.48 64.86 8.31
C LYS A 203 -6.79 64.11 8.67
N GLU A 204 -7.85 64.85 8.95
CA GLU A 204 -9.16 64.27 9.33
C GLU A 204 -9.77 63.38 8.22
N GLN A 205 -9.57 63.73 6.95
CA GLN A 205 -10.08 63.00 5.79
C GLN A 205 -9.11 61.87 5.35
N ARG A 206 -7.81 62.10 5.64
CA ARG A 206 -6.74 61.18 5.23
C ARG A 206 -6.70 59.92 6.10
N GLU A 207 -6.75 60.05 7.43
CA GLU A 207 -6.58 58.93 8.38
C GLU A 207 -7.50 57.72 8.09
N PRO A 208 -8.82 57.86 7.86
CA PRO A 208 -9.67 56.73 7.57
C PRO A 208 -9.33 56.06 6.22
N LEU A 209 -8.98 56.86 5.20
CA LEU A 209 -8.64 56.35 3.87
C LEU A 209 -7.25 55.70 3.82
N GLU A 210 -6.28 56.22 4.62
CA GLU A 210 -4.96 55.56 4.78
C GLU A 210 -5.13 54.18 5.40
N LYS A 211 -6.02 54.04 6.39
CA LYS A 211 -6.33 52.76 7.00
C LYS A 211 -6.92 51.76 5.95
N ASP A 212 -7.86 52.20 5.13
CA ASP A 212 -8.44 51.37 4.07
C ASP A 212 -7.35 50.91 3.07
N VAL A 213 -6.42 51.78 2.69
CA VAL A 213 -5.31 51.44 1.80
C VAL A 213 -4.30 50.50 2.48
N GLU A 214 -4.06 50.61 3.77
CA GLU A 214 -3.25 49.68 4.54
C GLU A 214 -3.91 48.30 4.64
N ASP A 215 -5.20 48.28 4.89
CA ASP A 215 -6.00 47.04 4.86
C ASP A 215 -5.96 46.34 3.49
N MET A 216 -6.08 47.10 2.38
CA MET A 216 -5.91 46.56 1.02
C MET A 216 -4.52 45.92 0.80
N ASN A 217 -3.44 46.57 1.26
CA ASN A 217 -2.10 46.01 1.17
C ASN A 217 -1.95 44.73 2.00
N LEU A 218 -2.51 44.68 3.20
CA LEU A 218 -2.51 43.50 4.05
C LEU A 218 -3.24 42.35 3.37
N LEU A 219 -4.47 42.59 2.87
CA LEU A 219 -5.29 41.64 2.14
C LEU A 219 -4.52 41.06 0.95
N LEU A 220 -3.87 41.92 0.16
CA LEU A 220 -3.12 41.50 -1.01
C LEU A 220 -1.92 40.62 -0.64
N ASN A 221 -1.16 40.98 0.39
CA ASN A 221 0.00 40.20 0.82
C ASN A 221 -0.42 38.86 1.45
N GLU A 222 -1.43 38.83 2.32
CA GLU A 222 -1.94 37.55 2.89
C GLU A 222 -2.48 36.62 1.79
N PHE A 223 -3.19 37.15 0.77
CA PHE A 223 -3.66 36.37 -0.35
C PHE A 223 -2.51 35.76 -1.18
N LEU A 224 -1.48 36.55 -1.43
CA LEU A 224 -0.30 36.07 -2.17
C LEU A 224 0.46 35.02 -1.41
N ASP A 225 0.61 35.22 -0.12
CA ASP A 225 1.30 34.29 0.73
C ASP A 225 0.54 32.96 0.80
N PHE A 226 -0.78 33.00 0.84
CA PHE A 226 -1.62 31.80 0.70
C PHE A 226 -1.39 31.09 -0.65
N ALA A 227 -1.47 31.83 -1.77
CA ALA A 227 -1.33 31.27 -3.10
C ALA A 227 0.08 30.74 -3.41
N LYS A 228 1.12 31.26 -2.78
CA LYS A 228 2.48 30.73 -2.90
C LYS A 228 2.64 29.43 -2.12
N PHE A 229 2.06 29.35 -0.93
CA PHE A 229 2.20 28.20 -0.06
C PHE A 229 1.59 26.92 -0.67
N GLU A 230 0.43 27.00 -1.31
CA GLU A 230 -0.17 25.86 -2.04
C GLU A 230 0.82 25.20 -3.06
N ASN A 231 1.87 25.91 -3.45
CA ASN A 231 2.83 25.46 -4.48
C ASN A 231 4.24 25.17 -3.95
N GLU A 232 4.52 25.41 -2.68
CA GLU A 232 5.82 25.11 -2.05
C GLU A 232 5.89 23.65 -1.58
N THR A 233 5.65 22.72 -2.51
CA THR A 233 5.84 21.27 -2.25
C THR A 233 7.29 20.87 -2.00
N ASP A 234 8.26 21.69 -2.42
CA ASP A 234 9.70 21.39 -2.40
C ASP A 234 10.47 22.05 -1.26
N VAL A 235 9.81 22.52 -0.18
CA VAL A 235 10.54 23.00 0.99
C VAL A 235 11.31 21.84 1.62
N PRO A 236 12.65 21.94 1.76
CA PRO A 236 13.44 20.84 2.30
C PRO A 236 13.04 20.53 3.74
N VAL A 237 12.98 19.23 4.03
CA VAL A 237 12.82 18.75 5.41
C VAL A 237 14.20 18.80 6.06
N GLU A 238 14.32 19.55 7.14
CA GLU A 238 15.57 19.74 7.86
C GLU A 238 15.48 19.18 9.28
N SER A 239 16.63 18.83 9.84
CA SER A 239 16.72 18.46 11.25
C SER A 239 16.67 19.74 12.09
N THR A 240 15.53 20.02 12.68
CA THR A 240 15.23 21.30 13.36
C THR A 240 14.93 21.05 14.83
N ASN A 241 15.50 21.89 15.70
CA ASN A 241 15.14 21.93 17.11
C ASN A 241 13.90 22.83 17.31
N PRO A 242 12.77 22.26 17.76
CA PRO A 242 11.53 23.03 17.93
C PRO A 242 11.61 24.11 19.00
N SER A 243 12.44 23.93 20.03
CA SER A 243 12.58 24.92 21.08
C SER A 243 13.25 26.19 20.56
N LEU A 244 14.33 26.06 19.80
CA LEU A 244 15.02 27.21 19.18
C LEU A 244 14.14 27.92 18.17
N LEU A 245 13.32 27.17 17.42
CA LEU A 245 12.38 27.75 16.46
C LEU A 245 11.33 28.63 17.14
N ILE A 246 10.82 28.21 18.30
CA ILE A 246 9.85 29.02 19.09
C ILE A 246 10.54 30.23 19.71
N GLU A 247 11.74 30.09 20.23
CA GLU A 247 12.51 31.21 20.83
C GLU A 247 12.75 32.32 19.78
N ASP A 248 13.23 31.96 18.59
CA ASP A 248 13.40 32.88 17.46
C ASP A 248 12.07 33.56 17.06
N LEU A 249 10.97 32.76 17.09
CA LEU A 249 9.66 33.31 16.80
C LEU A 249 9.20 34.35 17.81
N ILE A 250 9.34 34.07 19.11
CA ILE A 250 8.91 34.97 20.20
C ILE A 250 9.75 36.26 20.20
N GLU A 251 11.05 36.17 19.91
CA GLU A 251 11.91 37.32 19.78
C GLU A 251 11.38 38.31 18.71
N ASN A 252 10.87 37.79 17.60
CA ASN A 252 10.26 38.64 16.56
C ASN A 252 9.00 39.37 17.02
N PHE A 253 8.22 38.77 17.94
CA PHE A 253 7.03 39.38 18.53
C PHE A 253 7.31 40.22 19.79
N SER A 254 8.53 40.23 20.31
CA SER A 254 8.90 41.01 21.52
C SER A 254 8.71 42.52 21.38
N ARG A 255 8.52 43.04 20.17
CA ARG A 255 8.26 44.47 19.86
C ARG A 255 6.78 44.82 19.87
N THR A 256 5.91 43.85 20.10
CA THR A 256 4.46 44.12 20.26
C THR A 256 4.13 44.41 21.72
N ASP A 257 3.11 45.24 21.96
CA ASP A 257 2.64 45.56 23.32
C ASP A 257 1.89 44.37 23.98
N VAL A 258 1.85 43.21 23.34
CA VAL A 258 1.11 42.03 23.83
C VAL A 258 2.05 41.12 24.60
N LYS A 259 1.61 40.69 25.77
CA LYS A 259 2.36 39.75 26.61
C LYS A 259 2.26 38.32 26.07
N ILE A 260 3.38 37.77 25.61
CA ILE A 260 3.47 36.37 25.15
C ILE A 260 4.29 35.58 26.18
N GLU A 261 3.68 34.56 26.74
CA GLU A 261 4.32 33.62 27.68
C GLU A 261 4.48 32.23 27.04
N THR A 262 5.45 31.45 27.50
CA THR A 262 5.66 30.05 27.07
C THR A 262 5.46 29.12 28.23
N LEU A 263 4.85 27.96 27.95
CA LEU A 263 4.62 26.89 28.90
C LEU A 263 5.11 25.56 28.32
N GLY A 264 5.66 24.70 29.17
CA GLY A 264 6.14 23.36 28.80
C GLY A 264 7.57 23.37 28.29
N GLU A 265 8.18 22.19 28.33
CA GLU A 265 9.53 21.95 27.88
C GLU A 265 9.54 20.84 26.84
N ILE A 266 10.29 21.01 25.77
CA ILE A 266 10.59 19.98 24.80
C ILE A 266 12.05 19.61 24.97
N PRO A 267 12.42 18.33 25.00
CA PRO A 267 13.80 17.90 25.04
C PRO A 267 14.62 18.55 23.92
N ASP A 268 15.91 18.79 24.16
CA ASP A 268 16.84 19.35 23.17
C ASP A 268 17.20 18.29 22.10
N ILE A 269 16.21 17.94 21.31
CA ILE A 269 16.31 16.98 20.20
C ILE A 269 15.78 17.63 18.92
N SER A 270 16.37 17.20 17.79
CA SER A 270 15.99 17.70 16.49
C SER A 270 15.00 16.75 15.82
N PHE A 271 14.02 17.29 15.16
CA PHE A 271 12.98 16.59 14.41
C PHE A 271 13.10 16.92 12.92
N LYS A 272 12.72 15.97 12.06
CA LYS A 272 12.60 16.20 10.62
C LYS A 272 11.36 17.02 10.32
N LEU A 273 11.53 18.33 10.18
CA LEU A 273 10.45 19.29 9.95
C LEU A 273 10.77 20.18 8.74
N LYS A 274 9.77 20.88 8.24
CA LYS A 274 9.94 22.02 7.33
C LYS A 274 9.91 23.31 8.17
N PRO A 275 11.06 23.84 8.63
CA PRO A 275 11.10 24.87 9.67
C PRO A 275 10.36 26.14 9.28
N PHE A 276 10.50 26.59 8.03
CA PHE A 276 9.81 27.77 7.52
C PHE A 276 8.28 27.62 7.53
N ALA A 277 7.78 26.42 7.19
CA ALA A 277 6.35 26.15 7.20
C ALA A 277 5.80 26.16 8.64
N ILE A 278 6.49 25.48 9.58
CA ILE A 278 6.08 25.49 10.99
C ILE A 278 6.11 26.90 11.58
N LYS A 279 7.19 27.66 11.33
CA LYS A 279 7.30 29.04 11.76
C LYS A 279 6.11 29.86 11.26
N ARG A 280 5.77 29.74 10.00
CA ARG A 280 4.64 30.45 9.38
C ARG A 280 3.28 30.02 9.97
N ALA A 281 3.07 28.70 10.23
CA ALA A 281 1.85 28.24 10.90
C ALA A 281 1.70 28.91 12.28
N LEU A 282 2.76 28.90 13.06
CA LEU A 282 2.77 29.52 14.39
C LEU A 282 2.59 31.05 14.32
N GLU A 283 3.23 31.73 13.37
CA GLU A 283 3.02 33.16 13.12
C GLU A 283 1.55 33.47 12.83
N ASN A 284 0.88 32.66 12.01
CA ASN A 284 -0.55 32.83 11.73
C ASN A 284 -1.42 32.64 13.00
N LEU A 285 -1.11 31.61 13.81
CA LEU A 285 -1.83 31.37 15.06
C LEU A 285 -1.59 32.47 16.08
N ILE A 286 -0.35 32.97 16.24
CA ILE A 286 0.01 34.03 17.14
C ILE A 286 -0.63 35.37 16.70
N ASN A 287 -0.56 35.69 15.39
CA ASN A 287 -1.21 36.89 14.86
C ASN A 287 -2.73 36.85 15.05
N ASN A 288 -3.34 35.68 14.92
CA ASN A 288 -4.75 35.52 15.25
C ASN A 288 -5.03 35.76 16.73
N ALA A 289 -4.20 35.20 17.63
CA ALA A 289 -4.32 35.41 19.07
C ALA A 289 -4.13 36.88 19.47
N ILE A 290 -3.16 37.61 18.90
CA ILE A 290 -2.91 39.07 19.13
C ILE A 290 -4.12 39.91 18.70
N ARG A 291 -4.79 39.50 17.63
CA ARG A 291 -5.96 40.23 17.11
C ARG A 291 -7.16 40.17 18.05
N TYR A 292 -7.38 39.02 18.68
CA TYR A 292 -8.59 38.78 19.48
C TYR A 292 -8.35 38.83 20.99
N GLY A 293 -7.10 38.72 21.45
CA GLY A 293 -6.71 38.74 22.85
C GLY A 293 -5.57 39.71 23.15
N ASP A 294 -5.36 39.94 24.44
CA ASP A 294 -4.29 40.81 24.97
C ASP A 294 -3.24 39.96 25.75
N GLN A 295 -3.56 38.72 26.05
CA GLN A 295 -2.67 37.73 26.67
C GLN A 295 -2.58 36.49 25.81
N ILE A 296 -1.37 36.02 25.56
CA ILE A 296 -1.10 34.88 24.74
C ILE A 296 -0.17 33.94 25.49
N LEU A 297 -0.51 32.65 25.48
CA LEU A 297 0.31 31.59 26.03
C LEU A 297 0.59 30.54 24.95
N ILE A 298 1.86 30.24 24.70
CA ILE A 298 2.30 29.21 23.79
C ILE A 298 2.71 28.01 24.60
N GLU A 299 1.89 26.95 24.57
CA GLU A 299 2.22 25.65 25.16
C GLU A 299 2.96 24.78 24.14
N LYS A 300 4.06 24.18 24.58
CA LYS A 300 4.86 23.24 23.77
C LYS A 300 5.02 21.92 24.51
N LYS A 301 4.67 20.80 23.88
CA LYS A 301 4.80 19.46 24.45
C LYS A 301 4.97 18.36 23.42
N ILE A 302 5.48 17.23 23.87
CA ILE A 302 5.51 15.97 23.10
C ILE A 302 4.56 14.99 23.77
N GLU A 303 3.63 14.46 23.00
CA GLU A 303 2.66 13.48 23.48
C GLU A 303 2.30 12.50 22.36
N ASN A 304 2.28 11.19 22.64
CA ASN A 304 1.90 10.12 21.68
C ASN A 304 2.65 10.19 20.34
N ASN A 305 3.97 10.37 20.35
CA ASN A 305 4.80 10.56 19.15
C ASN A 305 4.37 11.76 18.28
N CYS A 306 3.75 12.75 18.89
CA CYS A 306 3.40 14.00 18.24
C CYS A 306 4.06 15.18 18.95
N LEU A 307 4.59 16.11 18.15
CA LEU A 307 5.00 17.43 18.58
C LEU A 307 3.77 18.35 18.56
N ILE A 308 3.43 18.94 19.68
CA ILE A 308 2.23 19.76 19.84
C ILE A 308 2.62 21.17 20.24
N PHE A 309 2.19 22.14 19.44
CA PHE A 309 2.26 23.56 19.74
C PHE A 309 0.84 24.10 19.87
N SER A 310 0.48 24.58 21.05
CA SER A 310 -0.83 25.16 21.31
C SER A 310 -0.70 26.64 21.58
N VAL A 311 -1.39 27.47 20.82
CA VAL A 311 -1.48 28.90 21.02
C VAL A 311 -2.82 29.20 21.70
N HIS A 312 -2.76 29.74 22.89
CA HIS A 312 -3.91 30.12 23.70
C HIS A 312 -4.04 31.65 23.74
N ASP A 313 -5.27 32.15 23.66
CA ASP A 313 -5.59 33.56 23.86
C ASP A 313 -6.66 33.75 24.95
N ASN A 314 -6.82 34.99 25.43
CA ASN A 314 -7.87 35.39 26.34
C ASN A 314 -9.02 36.11 25.62
N GLY A 315 -9.16 35.93 24.31
CA GLY A 315 -10.21 36.51 23.49
C GLY A 315 -11.59 35.91 23.78
N PRO A 316 -12.60 36.23 22.95
CA PRO A 316 -13.98 35.76 23.16
C PRO A 316 -14.13 34.25 22.92
N GLY A 317 -13.13 33.61 22.29
CA GLY A 317 -13.23 32.21 21.81
C GLY A 317 -14.13 32.10 20.59
N ILE A 318 -14.33 30.84 20.16
CA ILE A 318 -15.18 30.46 19.01
C ILE A 318 -16.10 29.36 19.49
N ASP A 319 -17.35 29.34 19.04
CA ASP A 319 -18.26 28.23 19.32
C ASP A 319 -17.82 26.98 18.61
N GLU A 320 -17.95 25.80 19.25
CA GLU A 320 -17.52 24.52 18.67
C GLU A 320 -18.21 24.22 17.33
N SER A 321 -19.46 24.65 17.18
CA SER A 321 -20.21 24.46 15.92
C SER A 321 -19.63 25.24 14.73
N GLN A 322 -18.78 26.22 15.00
CA GLN A 322 -18.16 27.10 13.98
C GLN A 322 -16.69 26.74 13.68
N TYR A 323 -16.11 25.73 14.35
CA TYR A 323 -14.70 25.37 14.13
C TYR A 323 -14.41 24.96 12.69
N ASP A 324 -15.29 24.18 12.06
CA ASP A 324 -15.10 23.77 10.67
C ASP A 324 -15.26 24.95 9.69
N GLU A 325 -16.15 25.89 10.02
CA GLU A 325 -16.40 27.06 9.20
C GLU A 325 -15.19 28.02 9.20
N VAL A 326 -14.60 28.31 10.38
CA VAL A 326 -13.44 29.22 10.49
C VAL A 326 -12.15 28.64 9.94
N MET A 327 -12.08 27.33 9.71
CA MET A 327 -10.98 26.66 9.02
C MET A 327 -11.09 26.75 7.49
N GLN A 328 -12.17 27.36 6.96
CA GLN A 328 -12.30 27.59 5.52
C GLN A 328 -11.67 28.93 5.11
N PRO A 329 -11.00 28.99 3.95
CA PRO A 329 -10.42 30.24 3.44
C PRO A 329 -11.46 31.36 3.34
N PHE A 330 -11.05 32.57 3.71
CA PHE A 330 -11.87 33.80 3.64
C PHE A 330 -13.08 33.87 4.59
N THR A 331 -13.22 32.91 5.50
CA THR A 331 -14.32 32.91 6.47
C THR A 331 -14.01 33.79 7.68
N ARG A 332 -15.00 34.61 8.07
CA ARG A 332 -14.96 35.49 9.23
C ARG A 332 -16.30 35.43 9.96
N LEU A 333 -16.26 35.18 11.27
CA LEU A 333 -17.48 35.04 12.11
C LEU A 333 -18.14 36.36 12.48
N ASP A 334 -17.39 37.49 12.51
CA ASP A 334 -17.94 38.80 12.92
C ASP A 334 -17.40 39.92 12.06
N LEU A 335 -18.29 40.55 11.29
CA LEU A 335 -18.01 41.80 10.56
C LEU A 335 -18.10 43.06 11.43
N SER A 336 -18.73 43.00 12.65
CA SER A 336 -19.15 44.17 13.38
C SER A 336 -18.32 44.52 14.64
N ARG A 337 -17.60 43.57 15.25
CA ARG A 337 -16.94 43.80 16.56
C ARG A 337 -15.50 44.32 16.53
N ASN A 338 -14.77 44.22 15.42
CA ASN A 338 -13.33 44.52 15.41
C ASN A 338 -12.86 45.49 14.32
N GLN A 339 -13.69 46.45 13.88
CA GLN A 339 -13.22 47.49 12.95
C GLN A 339 -12.03 48.30 13.46
N ASN A 340 -11.76 48.29 14.80
CA ASN A 340 -10.66 49.01 15.40
C ASN A 340 -9.34 48.24 15.59
N LYS A 341 -9.33 46.90 15.46
CA LYS A 341 -8.12 46.04 15.67
C LYS A 341 -7.52 45.46 14.40
N GLY A 342 -7.83 46.01 13.21
CA GLY A 342 -7.26 45.58 11.92
C GLY A 342 -8.10 44.50 11.22
N SER A 343 -8.18 44.60 9.88
CA SER A 343 -8.94 43.68 9.04
C SER A 343 -8.09 42.42 8.70
N GLY A 344 -8.44 41.26 9.22
CA GLY A 344 -7.85 40.01 8.77
C GLY A 344 -8.62 39.38 7.62
N VAL A 345 -7.94 38.73 6.71
CA VAL A 345 -8.52 38.13 5.49
C VAL A 345 -9.25 36.82 5.77
N GLY A 346 -9.07 36.22 6.96
CA GLY A 346 -9.60 34.88 7.25
C GLY A 346 -8.79 33.76 6.62
N LEU A 347 -7.47 33.96 6.45
CA LEU A 347 -6.55 32.97 5.87
C LEU A 347 -5.62 32.32 6.90
N GLY A 348 -5.44 32.90 8.09
CA GLY A 348 -4.45 32.41 9.06
C GLY A 348 -4.70 31.00 9.56
N LEU A 349 -5.93 30.66 9.98
CA LEU A 349 -6.30 29.31 10.41
C LEU A 349 -6.24 28.29 9.26
N PRO A 350 -6.79 28.56 8.06
CA PRO A 350 -6.61 27.70 6.89
C PRO A 350 -5.15 27.41 6.55
N ILE A 351 -4.27 28.40 6.55
CA ILE A 351 -2.83 28.22 6.30
C ILE A 351 -2.21 27.31 7.36
N ALA A 352 -2.50 27.52 8.64
CA ALA A 352 -1.97 26.67 9.69
C ALA A 352 -2.48 25.23 9.59
N LYS A 353 -3.75 25.02 9.18
CA LYS A 353 -4.33 23.70 8.91
C LYS A 353 -3.60 22.99 7.77
N GLU A 354 -3.43 23.65 6.64
CA GLU A 354 -2.76 23.09 5.47
C GLU A 354 -1.30 22.70 5.77
N ILE A 355 -0.59 23.53 6.56
CA ILE A 355 0.76 23.22 7.02
C ILE A 355 0.77 22.00 7.93
N ALA A 356 -0.20 21.85 8.84
CA ALA A 356 -0.34 20.67 9.67
C ALA A 356 -0.55 19.41 8.82
N GLU A 357 -1.51 19.46 7.90
CA GLU A 357 -1.82 18.36 6.98
C GLU A 357 -0.62 17.99 6.08
N GLY A 358 0.13 18.99 5.59
CA GLY A 358 1.36 18.79 4.82
C GLY A 358 2.50 18.10 5.58
N HIS A 359 2.44 18.08 6.92
CA HIS A 359 3.31 17.30 7.81
C HIS A 359 2.67 15.98 8.28
N GLY A 360 1.51 15.59 7.74
CA GLY A 360 0.77 14.41 8.18
C GLY A 360 0.10 14.57 9.54
N GLY A 361 -0.02 15.82 10.01
CA GLY A 361 -0.62 16.21 11.27
C GLY A 361 -2.01 16.84 11.10
N ILE A 362 -2.47 17.52 12.16
CA ILE A 362 -3.77 18.21 12.17
C ILE A 362 -3.68 19.52 12.93
N LEU A 363 -4.50 20.51 12.56
CA LEU A 363 -4.82 21.66 13.38
C LEU A 363 -6.11 21.38 14.16
N LYS A 364 -6.06 21.49 15.49
CA LYS A 364 -7.22 21.30 16.37
C LYS A 364 -7.56 22.59 17.08
N LEU A 365 -8.83 23.03 17.01
CA LEU A 365 -9.36 24.12 17.78
C LEU A 365 -10.09 23.60 19.02
N SER A 366 -9.98 24.33 20.12
CA SER A 366 -10.70 24.07 21.37
C SER A 366 -10.81 25.33 22.18
N ARG A 367 -11.61 25.31 23.23
CA ARG A 367 -11.64 26.41 24.21
C ARG A 367 -10.38 26.35 25.09
N SER A 368 -9.72 27.49 25.28
CA SER A 368 -8.57 27.59 26.18
C SER A 368 -9.01 27.40 27.63
N LEU A 369 -8.50 26.36 28.30
CA LEU A 369 -8.71 26.17 29.73
C LEU A 369 -7.81 27.08 30.59
N LEU A 370 -6.76 27.64 30.01
CA LEU A 370 -5.75 28.45 30.69
C LEU A 370 -6.09 29.95 30.67
N LEU A 371 -6.61 30.41 29.51
CA LEU A 371 -6.92 31.81 29.29
C LEU A 371 -8.39 32.12 28.96
N ASN A 372 -9.24 31.07 28.90
CA ASN A 372 -10.68 31.14 28.60
C ASN A 372 -11.09 31.57 27.17
N GLY A 373 -10.16 31.91 26.28
CA GLY A 373 -10.41 32.23 24.89
C GLY A 373 -10.29 31.00 23.96
N LEU A 374 -9.67 31.18 22.81
CA LEU A 374 -9.37 30.09 21.85
C LEU A 374 -8.05 29.41 22.21
N CYS A 375 -7.99 28.10 21.97
CA CYS A 375 -6.77 27.29 21.90
C CYS A 375 -6.68 26.69 20.52
N ALA A 376 -5.65 27.03 19.75
CA ALA A 376 -5.34 26.45 18.45
C ALA A 376 -4.08 25.58 18.57
N SER A 377 -4.23 24.28 18.42
CA SER A 377 -3.16 23.28 18.59
C SER A 377 -2.71 22.71 17.26
N LEU A 378 -1.46 22.98 16.90
CA LEU A 378 -0.75 22.39 15.78
C LEU A 378 -0.13 21.06 16.23
N ILE A 379 -0.63 19.94 15.73
CA ILE A 379 -0.24 18.58 16.11
C ILE A 379 0.48 17.95 14.95
N ILE A 380 1.76 17.63 15.11
CA ILE A 380 2.63 17.10 14.04
C ILE A 380 3.19 15.76 14.49
N PRO A 381 2.86 14.64 13.81
CA PRO A 381 3.45 13.36 14.10
C PRO A 381 4.92 13.34 13.66
N PHE A 382 5.77 12.68 14.42
CA PHE A 382 7.12 12.37 14.02
C PHE A 382 7.38 10.87 14.15
N ASN A 383 8.08 10.33 13.16
CA ASN A 383 8.59 8.97 13.24
C ASN A 383 10.06 9.04 13.66
N ASP A 384 10.44 8.20 14.60
CA ASP A 384 11.83 8.03 15.08
C ASP A 384 12.80 7.70 13.94
#